data_6e2744f95f63ed694164f80e427f957c
#
_entry.id   6e2744f95f63ed694164f80e427f957c
#
_cell.length_a   1.000
_cell.length_b   1.000
_cell.length_c   1.000
_cell.angle_alpha   90.00
_cell.angle_beta   90.00
_cell.angle_gamma   90.00
#
_symmetry.space_group_name_H-M   'P 1'
#
loop_
_entity.id
_entity.type
_entity.pdbx_description
1 polymer ?
#
loop_
_entity_poly.entity_id
_entity_poly.type
_entity_poly.pdbx_seq_one_letter_code
_entity_poly.pdbx_strand_id
1 'polypeptide(L)'
;MTAVQNKSMSLTPRVCPLCGSSRVSSVLIDEDIRMSELTGLSFASRKAPEGMHYKMAICELCDVAYANPAPDIRWLHDQYVNADFDTVSESRDAAQNHGRLIRSLLGRLPDVDRALDIGAGDGAFLDVLRRIGFRQVEGVEPSEGPLRAASDENQKAIQKGFFSEMDFAVGKYSLVTCFQTVEHVEDVRGLTRRVLRLLKPGGLFLIVCHNFRALTARLLKQRSPIFDIEHLQLFSSASLHYLLDDVGYEHIAIAPFSNHYPLGYWFKLVPMPTRLQDLGQRLLCVTKLSQLYVSLRAGNLYGYGFSRS
;
A
#
# COMPACT_ATOMS: atom_id res chain seq x y z
N MET A 1 6.67 -20.29 -17.75
CA MET A 1 6.35 -20.80 -16.39
C MET A 1 7.69 -21.12 -15.72
N THR A 2 8.28 -20.12 -15.09
CA THR A 2 9.53 -20.27 -14.31
C THR A 2 9.14 -20.77 -12.93
N ALA A 3 9.65 -21.96 -12.58
CA ALA A 3 9.43 -22.55 -11.26
C ALA A 3 9.99 -21.59 -10.18
N VAL A 4 9.11 -21.09 -9.32
CA VAL A 4 9.48 -20.42 -8.08
C VAL A 4 10.43 -21.37 -7.33
N GLN A 5 11.68 -20.95 -7.15
CA GLN A 5 12.65 -21.75 -6.41
C GLN A 5 12.11 -21.96 -5.00
N ASN A 6 11.88 -23.22 -4.65
CA ASN A 6 11.23 -23.72 -3.44
C ASN A 6 12.13 -23.51 -2.20
N LYS A 7 12.44 -22.27 -1.83
CA LYS A 7 12.93 -21.97 -0.49
C LYS A 7 11.73 -22.06 0.45
N SER A 8 11.75 -22.99 1.37
CA SER A 8 10.69 -23.12 2.38
C SER A 8 10.56 -21.80 3.15
N MET A 9 9.36 -21.24 3.16
CA MET A 9 9.04 -20.09 3.99
C MET A 9 9.21 -20.47 5.47
N SER A 10 10.07 -19.77 6.19
CA SER A 10 10.18 -19.89 7.64
C SER A 10 9.42 -18.74 8.31
N LEU A 11 8.70 -19.06 9.39
CA LEU A 11 7.96 -18.08 10.18
C LEU A 11 8.67 -17.91 11.54
N THR A 12 8.92 -16.67 11.94
CA THR A 12 9.58 -16.32 13.20
C THR A 12 8.71 -15.37 14.05
N PRO A 13 8.71 -15.51 15.39
CA PRO A 13 8.03 -14.55 16.25
C PRO A 13 8.53 -13.12 16.00
N ARG A 14 7.60 -12.17 15.98
CA ARG A 14 7.86 -10.75 15.69
C ARG A 14 7.30 -9.87 16.82
N VAL A 15 8.05 -8.88 17.24
CA VAL A 15 7.54 -7.79 18.10
C VAL A 15 6.76 -6.78 17.26
N CYS A 16 5.98 -5.93 17.89
CA CYS A 16 5.21 -4.89 17.20
C CYS A 16 6.13 -3.99 16.35
N PRO A 17 5.88 -3.85 15.02
CA PRO A 17 6.74 -3.08 14.12
C PRO A 17 6.70 -1.56 14.36
N LEU A 18 5.73 -1.06 15.11
CA LEU A 18 5.60 0.37 15.41
C LEU A 18 6.26 0.74 16.73
N CYS A 19 5.89 0.04 17.82
CA CYS A 19 6.34 0.40 19.19
C CYS A 19 7.37 -0.55 19.80
N GLY A 20 7.70 -1.66 19.14
CA GLY A 20 8.65 -2.66 19.64
C GLY A 20 8.12 -3.54 20.79
N SER A 21 6.86 -3.39 21.19
CA SER A 21 6.26 -4.17 22.27
C SER A 21 5.99 -5.62 21.85
N SER A 22 6.14 -6.55 22.78
CA SER A 22 5.68 -7.93 22.65
C SER A 22 4.25 -8.15 23.17
N ARG A 23 3.60 -7.11 23.73
CA ARG A 23 2.24 -7.19 24.30
C ARG A 23 1.19 -7.22 23.23
N VAL A 24 0.41 -8.28 23.22
CA VAL A 24 -0.69 -8.53 22.28
C VAL A 24 -2.00 -8.47 23.03
N SER A 25 -2.95 -7.67 22.55
CA SER A 25 -4.30 -7.59 23.14
C SER A 25 -5.19 -8.75 22.69
N SER A 26 -5.08 -9.16 21.43
CA SER A 26 -5.87 -10.25 20.84
C SER A 26 -5.26 -10.72 19.51
N VAL A 27 -5.71 -11.87 19.05
CA VAL A 27 -5.51 -12.35 17.67
C VAL A 27 -6.68 -11.81 16.83
N LEU A 28 -6.36 -11.13 15.74
CA LEU A 28 -7.35 -10.60 14.79
C LEU A 28 -7.87 -11.72 13.88
N ILE A 29 -6.94 -12.56 13.39
CA ILE A 29 -7.20 -13.67 12.49
C ILE A 29 -6.07 -14.69 12.60
N ASP A 30 -6.40 -15.98 12.55
CA ASP A 30 -5.40 -17.06 12.48
C ASP A 30 -4.87 -17.19 11.04
N GLU A 31 -3.75 -17.92 10.87
CA GLU A 31 -3.15 -18.08 9.55
C GLU A 31 -4.00 -18.96 8.60
N ASP A 32 -4.00 -18.59 7.33
CA ASP A 32 -4.42 -19.45 6.20
C ASP A 32 -3.36 -19.33 5.09
N ILE A 33 -2.41 -20.25 5.09
CA ILE A 33 -1.28 -20.26 4.15
C ILE A 33 -1.26 -21.58 3.40
N ARG A 34 -1.42 -21.51 2.09
CA ARG A 34 -1.41 -22.66 1.18
C ARG A 34 -0.27 -22.51 0.20
N MET A 35 0.94 -22.93 0.62
CA MET A 35 2.18 -22.76 -0.15
C MET A 35 2.11 -23.29 -1.59
N SER A 36 1.34 -24.36 -1.84
CA SER A 36 1.13 -24.93 -3.17
C SER A 36 0.26 -24.07 -4.10
N GLU A 37 -0.44 -23.09 -3.56
CA GLU A 37 -1.32 -22.19 -4.31
C GLU A 37 -0.65 -20.85 -4.62
N LEU A 38 0.56 -20.58 -4.09
CA LEU A 38 1.31 -19.37 -4.40
C LEU A 38 1.70 -19.33 -5.88
N THR A 39 1.45 -18.17 -6.50
CA THR A 39 1.77 -17.90 -7.91
C THR A 39 2.60 -16.62 -8.02
N GLY A 40 3.10 -16.28 -9.20
CA GLY A 40 3.75 -15.00 -9.47
C GLY A 40 2.83 -13.78 -9.23
N LEU A 41 1.51 -13.98 -9.20
CA LEU A 41 0.54 -12.92 -8.89
C LEU A 41 0.26 -12.77 -7.40
N SER A 42 0.69 -13.71 -6.53
CA SER A 42 0.38 -13.66 -5.09
C SER A 42 1.00 -12.47 -4.36
N PHE A 43 2.02 -11.85 -4.96
CA PHE A 43 2.66 -10.62 -4.46
C PHE A 43 2.53 -9.44 -5.44
N ALA A 44 1.58 -9.53 -6.37
CA ALA A 44 1.28 -8.50 -7.35
C ALA A 44 0.30 -7.46 -6.79
N SER A 45 0.57 -6.18 -7.05
CA SER A 45 -0.36 -5.12 -6.63
C SER A 45 -1.74 -5.26 -7.29
N ARG A 46 -2.81 -5.00 -6.54
CA ARG A 46 -4.20 -4.92 -7.01
C ARG A 46 -4.74 -6.21 -7.64
N LYS A 47 -4.17 -7.34 -7.30
CA LYS A 47 -4.65 -8.67 -7.71
C LYS A 47 -6.07 -8.98 -7.19
N ALA A 48 -6.66 -10.06 -7.68
CA ALA A 48 -7.84 -10.66 -7.05
C ALA A 48 -7.43 -11.26 -5.69
N PRO A 49 -8.22 -11.06 -4.61
CA PRO A 49 -7.91 -11.61 -3.30
C PRO A 49 -7.82 -13.14 -3.33
N GLU A 50 -6.73 -13.71 -2.83
CA GLU A 50 -6.52 -15.17 -2.74
C GLU A 50 -7.00 -15.74 -1.41
N GLY A 51 -7.21 -14.87 -0.41
CA GLY A 51 -7.66 -15.25 0.94
C GLY A 51 -6.59 -15.96 1.76
N MET A 52 -5.33 -15.97 1.32
CA MET A 52 -4.18 -16.42 2.11
C MET A 52 -3.64 -15.26 2.95
N HIS A 53 -3.29 -15.52 4.20
CA HIS A 53 -2.77 -14.51 5.11
C HIS A 53 -2.02 -15.14 6.30
N TYR A 54 -1.14 -14.36 6.90
CA TYR A 54 -0.49 -14.71 8.15
C TYR A 54 -1.46 -14.62 9.32
N LYS A 55 -1.10 -15.24 10.44
CA LYS A 55 -1.71 -14.95 11.74
C LYS A 55 -1.42 -13.50 12.11
N MET A 56 -2.49 -12.72 12.34
CA MET A 56 -2.37 -11.30 12.68
C MET A 56 -2.69 -11.07 14.16
N ALA A 57 -1.73 -10.52 14.89
CA ALA A 57 -1.88 -10.11 16.28
C ALA A 57 -2.12 -8.59 16.37
N ILE A 58 -2.96 -8.15 17.32
CA ILE A 58 -3.17 -6.72 17.58
C ILE A 58 -2.28 -6.28 18.73
N CYS A 59 -1.47 -5.24 18.53
CA CYS A 59 -0.65 -4.64 19.56
C CYS A 59 -1.53 -3.94 20.61
N GLU A 60 -1.29 -4.22 21.90
CA GLU A 60 -2.02 -3.60 23.00
C GLU A 60 -1.77 -2.10 23.12
N LEU A 61 -0.56 -1.63 22.74
CA LEU A 61 -0.13 -0.25 22.98
C LEU A 61 -0.49 0.70 21.83
N CYS A 62 -0.32 0.28 20.57
CA CYS A 62 -0.47 1.17 19.41
C CYS A 62 -1.58 0.75 18.43
N ASP A 63 -2.32 -0.31 18.72
CA ASP A 63 -3.49 -0.76 17.93
C ASP A 63 -3.17 -1.12 16.45
N VAL A 64 -1.92 -1.48 16.13
CA VAL A 64 -1.59 -2.06 14.83
C VAL A 64 -1.88 -3.56 14.84
N ALA A 65 -2.46 -4.09 13.78
CA ALA A 65 -2.49 -5.53 13.54
C ALA A 65 -1.26 -5.92 12.72
N TYR A 66 -0.53 -6.97 13.12
CA TYR A 66 0.73 -7.36 12.49
C TYR A 66 0.92 -8.87 12.45
N ALA A 67 1.60 -9.35 11.42
CA ALA A 67 1.94 -10.76 11.28
C ALA A 67 2.83 -11.20 12.45
N ASN A 68 2.36 -12.20 13.20
CA ASN A 68 3.11 -12.80 14.30
C ASN A 68 2.68 -14.26 14.51
N PRO A 69 3.51 -15.24 14.02
CA PRO A 69 4.84 -15.07 13.43
C PRO A 69 4.82 -14.44 12.03
N ALA A 70 5.95 -13.85 11.63
CA ALA A 70 6.17 -13.23 10.33
C ALA A 70 7.13 -14.05 9.45
N PRO A 71 7.04 -13.96 8.12
CA PRO A 71 7.94 -14.65 7.20
C PRO A 71 9.37 -14.08 7.27
N ASP A 72 10.33 -14.90 6.86
CA ASP A 72 11.70 -14.44 6.63
C ASP A 72 11.74 -13.34 5.56
N ILE A 73 12.44 -12.24 5.86
CA ILE A 73 12.47 -11.06 4.99
C ILE A 73 13.10 -11.33 3.62
N ARG A 74 14.10 -12.22 3.55
CA ARG A 74 14.75 -12.54 2.27
C ARG A 74 13.81 -13.31 1.36
N TRP A 75 13.05 -14.24 1.95
CA TRP A 75 12.02 -14.95 1.21
C TRP A 75 10.97 -13.97 0.67
N LEU A 76 10.50 -13.03 1.50
CA LEU A 76 9.52 -12.03 1.12
C LEU A 76 10.05 -11.10 0.01
N HIS A 77 11.29 -10.63 0.12
CA HIS A 77 11.96 -9.82 -0.92
C HIS A 77 12.03 -10.56 -2.25
N ASP A 78 12.40 -11.84 -2.23
CA ASP A 78 12.42 -12.69 -3.44
C ASP A 78 11.03 -12.76 -4.10
N GLN A 79 9.93 -12.81 -3.31
CA GLN A 79 8.57 -12.80 -3.85
C GLN A 79 8.23 -11.47 -4.53
N TYR A 80 8.52 -10.33 -3.89
CA TYR A 80 8.24 -9.01 -4.48
C TYR A 80 9.04 -8.73 -5.75
N VAL A 81 10.34 -9.06 -5.77
CA VAL A 81 11.18 -8.85 -6.97
C VAL A 81 10.62 -9.61 -8.17
N ASN A 82 10.10 -10.82 -7.96
CA ASN A 82 9.58 -11.69 -9.01
C ASN A 82 8.07 -11.57 -9.23
N ALA A 83 7.39 -10.62 -8.59
CA ALA A 83 5.96 -10.43 -8.74
C ALA A 83 5.57 -10.05 -10.17
N ASP A 84 4.50 -10.66 -10.67
CA ASP A 84 3.90 -10.34 -11.96
C ASP A 84 3.07 -9.04 -11.87
N PHE A 85 2.66 -8.50 -13.03
CA PHE A 85 1.88 -7.27 -13.09
C PHE A 85 0.91 -7.30 -14.28
N ASP A 86 -0.39 -7.16 -14.02
CA ASP A 86 -1.45 -7.21 -15.03
C ASP A 86 -2.51 -6.08 -14.89
N THR A 87 -2.29 -5.12 -13.99
CA THR A 87 -3.31 -4.17 -13.51
C THR A 87 -3.07 -2.71 -13.90
N VAL A 88 -2.64 -2.45 -15.15
CA VAL A 88 -2.32 -1.09 -15.65
C VAL A 88 -3.51 -0.12 -15.57
N SER A 89 -4.74 -0.58 -15.83
CA SER A 89 -5.95 0.28 -15.77
C SER A 89 -6.26 0.70 -14.34
N GLU A 90 -6.19 -0.23 -13.41
CA GLU A 90 -6.42 0.00 -11.98
C GLU A 90 -5.34 0.89 -11.36
N SER A 91 -4.10 0.78 -11.84
CA SER A 91 -2.98 1.65 -11.48
C SER A 91 -3.27 3.11 -11.81
N ARG A 92 -3.78 3.38 -13.02
CA ARG A 92 -4.17 4.74 -13.46
C ARG A 92 -5.32 5.32 -12.64
N ASP A 93 -6.35 4.52 -12.35
CA ASP A 93 -7.48 4.96 -11.53
C ASP A 93 -7.04 5.28 -10.10
N ALA A 94 -6.18 4.43 -9.50
CA ALA A 94 -5.58 4.69 -8.19
C ALA A 94 -4.77 5.99 -8.19
N ALA A 95 -3.91 6.19 -9.19
CA ALA A 95 -3.12 7.40 -9.34
C ALA A 95 -3.99 8.66 -9.41
N GLN A 96 -5.14 8.62 -10.11
CA GLN A 96 -6.08 9.74 -10.13
C GLN A 96 -6.72 10.00 -8.76
N ASN A 97 -7.07 8.95 -8.02
CA ASN A 97 -7.59 9.07 -6.66
C ASN A 97 -6.57 9.75 -5.72
N HIS A 98 -5.32 9.31 -5.74
CA HIS A 98 -4.24 9.90 -4.98
C HIS A 98 -3.97 11.35 -5.41
N GLY A 99 -4.03 11.63 -6.71
CA GLY A 99 -3.88 12.98 -7.24
C GLY A 99 -4.95 13.97 -6.76
N ARG A 100 -6.21 13.52 -6.56
CA ARG A 100 -7.25 14.37 -5.94
C ARG A 100 -6.91 14.74 -4.51
N LEU A 101 -6.40 13.77 -3.73
CA LEU A 101 -5.97 14.01 -2.36
C LEU A 101 -4.81 15.01 -2.31
N ILE A 102 -3.77 14.83 -3.15
CA ILE A 102 -2.65 15.78 -3.21
C ILE A 102 -3.11 17.20 -3.56
N ARG A 103 -3.99 17.34 -4.56
CA ARG A 103 -4.52 18.68 -4.93
C ARG A 103 -5.18 19.41 -3.77
N SER A 104 -5.85 18.69 -2.86
CA SER A 104 -6.46 19.30 -1.67
C SER A 104 -5.43 19.77 -0.62
N LEU A 105 -4.19 19.30 -0.72
CA LEU A 105 -3.10 19.59 0.22
C LEU A 105 -2.03 20.53 -0.36
N LEU A 106 -2.08 20.86 -1.66
CA LEU A 106 -1.06 21.67 -2.35
C LEU A 106 -0.75 23.00 -1.66
N GLY A 107 -1.79 23.70 -1.20
CA GLY A 107 -1.61 25.00 -0.52
C GLY A 107 -0.94 24.90 0.85
N ARG A 108 -0.65 23.70 1.34
CA ARG A 108 0.05 23.43 2.60
C ARG A 108 1.50 23.02 2.41
N LEU A 109 1.92 22.73 1.18
CA LEU A 109 3.29 22.36 0.86
C LEU A 109 4.18 23.60 0.81
N PRO A 110 5.49 23.49 1.14
CA PRO A 110 6.42 24.62 1.01
C PRO A 110 6.62 25.03 -0.46
N ASP A 111 6.57 24.10 -1.37
CA ASP A 111 6.67 24.27 -2.82
C ASP A 111 6.25 22.97 -3.56
N VAL A 112 6.27 22.98 -4.90
CA VAL A 112 6.06 21.83 -5.76
C VAL A 112 7.33 21.48 -6.55
N ASP A 113 8.48 21.52 -5.89
CA ASP A 113 9.77 21.27 -6.54
C ASP A 113 10.05 19.79 -6.69
N ARG A 114 10.16 19.03 -5.59
CA ARG A 114 10.56 17.62 -5.62
C ARG A 114 9.60 16.73 -4.85
N ALA A 115 9.18 15.63 -5.49
CA ALA A 115 8.37 14.58 -4.89
C ALA A 115 8.99 13.20 -5.07
N LEU A 116 8.79 12.32 -4.06
CA LEU A 116 9.20 10.92 -4.09
C LEU A 116 7.99 10.05 -3.81
N ASP A 117 7.79 8.98 -4.61
CA ASP A 117 6.77 7.95 -4.38
C ASP A 117 7.43 6.61 -4.02
N ILE A 118 7.12 6.09 -2.82
CA ILE A 118 7.64 4.82 -2.32
C ILE A 118 6.64 3.71 -2.64
N GLY A 119 7.04 2.72 -3.44
CA GLY A 119 6.16 1.72 -4.05
C GLY A 119 5.49 2.29 -5.30
N ALA A 120 6.29 2.86 -6.21
CA ALA A 120 5.80 3.63 -7.36
C ALA A 120 5.09 2.77 -8.42
N GLY A 121 5.24 1.45 -8.38
CA GLY A 121 4.67 0.55 -9.36
C GLY A 121 5.14 0.86 -10.79
N ASP A 122 4.19 1.01 -11.71
CA ASP A 122 4.44 1.40 -13.12
C ASP A 122 4.65 2.91 -13.32
N GLY A 123 4.67 3.69 -12.25
CA GLY A 123 4.86 5.14 -12.28
C GLY A 123 3.61 5.94 -12.69
N ALA A 124 2.44 5.34 -12.77
CA ALA A 124 1.21 6.06 -13.12
C ALA A 124 0.94 7.27 -12.21
N PHE A 125 1.37 7.20 -10.94
CA PHE A 125 1.24 8.33 -10.02
C PHE A 125 2.33 9.40 -10.25
N LEU A 126 3.52 9.06 -10.72
CA LEU A 126 4.54 10.04 -11.11
C LEU A 126 4.02 10.95 -12.23
N ASP A 127 3.26 10.39 -13.20
CA ASP A 127 2.63 11.18 -14.25
C ASP A 127 1.60 12.17 -13.68
N VAL A 128 0.89 11.79 -12.62
CA VAL A 128 -0.05 12.67 -11.94
C VAL A 128 0.69 13.79 -11.21
N LEU A 129 1.80 13.50 -10.54
CA LEU A 129 2.64 14.50 -9.88
C LEU A 129 3.22 15.53 -10.86
N ARG A 130 3.69 15.10 -12.03
CA ARG A 130 4.14 16.01 -13.10
C ARG A 130 3.00 16.93 -13.57
N ARG A 131 1.80 16.39 -13.80
CA ARG A 131 0.60 17.17 -14.17
C ARG A 131 0.13 18.11 -13.08
N ILE A 132 0.40 17.83 -11.82
CA ILE A 132 0.14 18.73 -10.68
C ILE A 132 1.13 19.90 -10.67
N GLY A 133 2.33 19.73 -11.25
CA GLY A 133 3.34 20.76 -11.37
C GLY A 133 4.65 20.50 -10.62
N PHE A 134 4.84 19.30 -10.06
CA PHE A 134 6.14 18.95 -9.48
C PHE A 134 7.22 18.91 -10.57
N ARG A 135 8.33 19.62 -10.32
CA ARG A 135 9.43 19.76 -11.29
C ARG A 135 10.27 18.50 -11.40
N GLN A 136 10.50 17.85 -10.26
CA GLN A 136 11.27 16.62 -10.17
C GLN A 136 10.42 15.57 -9.47
N VAL A 137 10.20 14.43 -10.11
CA VAL A 137 9.47 13.31 -9.54
C VAL A 137 10.36 12.07 -9.59
N GLU A 138 10.44 11.38 -8.49
CA GLU A 138 11.22 10.16 -8.31
C GLU A 138 10.35 9.07 -7.74
N GLY A 139 10.67 7.81 -8.04
CA GLY A 139 9.98 6.65 -7.50
C GLY A 139 10.95 5.57 -7.04
N VAL A 140 10.47 4.67 -6.19
CA VAL A 140 11.15 3.42 -5.83
C VAL A 140 10.19 2.28 -6.00
N GLU A 141 10.64 1.21 -6.67
CA GLU A 141 9.85 0.00 -6.90
C GLU A 141 10.76 -1.23 -6.95
N PRO A 142 10.55 -2.26 -6.10
CA PRO A 142 11.35 -3.47 -6.15
C PRO A 142 10.95 -4.44 -7.26
N SER A 143 9.69 -4.43 -7.70
CA SER A 143 9.11 -5.46 -8.58
C SER A 143 9.43 -5.22 -10.04
N GLU A 144 9.86 -6.27 -10.74
CA GLU A 144 10.19 -6.18 -12.17
C GLU A 144 8.97 -6.02 -13.08
N GLY A 145 7.85 -6.64 -12.71
CA GLY A 145 6.62 -6.60 -13.51
C GLY A 145 6.14 -5.17 -13.76
N PRO A 146 5.87 -4.36 -12.73
CA PRO A 146 5.47 -2.96 -12.87
C PRO A 146 6.51 -2.12 -13.63
N LEU A 147 7.81 -2.31 -13.35
CA LEU A 147 8.88 -1.56 -14.02
C LEU A 147 8.93 -1.83 -15.53
N ARG A 148 8.68 -3.07 -15.97
CA ARG A 148 8.57 -3.39 -17.40
C ARG A 148 7.36 -2.75 -18.07
N ALA A 149 6.27 -2.52 -17.32
CA ALA A 149 5.05 -1.87 -17.81
C ALA A 149 5.14 -0.33 -17.77
N ALA A 150 6.11 0.23 -17.07
CA ALA A 150 6.33 1.67 -16.97
C ALA A 150 6.73 2.30 -18.31
N SER A 151 6.34 3.56 -18.56
CA SER A 151 6.81 4.33 -19.70
C SER A 151 8.31 4.59 -19.61
N ASP A 152 8.97 4.88 -20.76
CA ASP A 152 10.41 5.20 -20.79
C ASP A 152 10.77 6.35 -19.84
N GLU A 153 9.89 7.33 -19.68
CA GLU A 153 10.06 8.46 -18.77
C GLU A 153 10.02 7.98 -17.31
N ASN A 154 9.06 7.13 -16.96
CA ASN A 154 8.91 6.59 -15.62
C ASN A 154 10.02 5.59 -15.27
N GLN A 155 10.47 4.76 -16.23
CA GLN A 155 11.62 3.87 -16.03
C GLN A 155 12.89 4.63 -15.64
N LYS A 156 13.11 5.83 -16.18
CA LYS A 156 14.24 6.71 -15.81
C LYS A 156 14.06 7.40 -14.46
N ALA A 157 12.82 7.59 -14.01
CA ALA A 157 12.50 8.28 -12.77
C ALA A 157 12.37 7.31 -11.58
N ILE A 158 12.21 6.00 -11.83
CA ILE A 158 12.05 5.00 -10.79
C ILE A 158 13.36 4.25 -10.56
N GLN A 159 13.82 4.25 -9.31
CA GLN A 159 14.95 3.42 -8.88
C GLN A 159 14.43 2.02 -8.54
N LYS A 160 15.01 0.98 -9.19
CA LYS A 160 14.68 -0.41 -8.91
C LYS A 160 15.31 -0.86 -7.60
N GLY A 161 14.50 -1.32 -6.65
CA GLY A 161 14.94 -1.90 -5.37
C GLY A 161 14.08 -1.48 -4.20
N PHE A 162 14.51 -1.85 -3.00
CA PHE A 162 13.81 -1.51 -1.75
C PHE A 162 14.25 -0.14 -1.26
N PHE A 163 13.28 0.65 -0.76
CA PHE A 163 13.56 2.01 -0.25
C PHE A 163 14.65 2.03 0.85
N SER A 164 14.73 0.98 1.66
CA SER A 164 15.77 0.84 2.70
C SER A 164 17.20 0.83 2.16
N GLU A 165 17.40 0.44 0.90
CA GLU A 165 18.69 0.25 0.27
C GLU A 165 19.14 1.43 -0.61
N MET A 166 18.22 2.39 -0.86
CA MET A 166 18.45 3.51 -1.80
C MET A 166 18.97 4.76 -1.09
N ASP A 167 19.79 5.54 -1.77
CA ASP A 167 20.23 6.84 -1.29
C ASP A 167 19.43 7.98 -1.92
N PHE A 168 18.83 8.80 -1.07
CA PHE A 168 18.05 9.98 -1.46
C PHE A 168 18.59 11.25 -0.79
N ALA A 169 18.42 12.38 -1.46
CA ALA A 169 18.92 13.66 -0.97
C ALA A 169 18.14 14.11 0.28
N VAL A 170 18.85 14.27 1.40
CA VAL A 170 18.29 14.71 2.69
C VAL A 170 17.81 16.15 2.59
N GLY A 171 16.61 16.45 3.17
CA GLY A 171 16.05 17.80 3.22
C GLY A 171 15.69 18.39 1.86
N LYS A 172 15.34 17.57 0.86
CA LYS A 172 15.08 18.03 -0.51
C LYS A 172 13.65 17.83 -1.01
N TYR A 173 12.86 17.01 -0.34
CA TYR A 173 11.53 16.66 -0.83
C TYR A 173 10.46 17.52 -0.18
N SER A 174 9.61 18.14 -1.00
CA SER A 174 8.42 18.85 -0.56
C SER A 174 7.28 17.88 -0.24
N LEU A 175 7.28 16.73 -0.91
CA LEU A 175 6.30 15.66 -0.77
C LEU A 175 7.00 14.30 -0.84
N VAL A 176 6.70 13.42 0.10
CA VAL A 176 6.96 11.98 -0.02
C VAL A 176 5.63 11.25 0.15
N THR A 177 5.37 10.28 -0.71
CA THR A 177 4.16 9.46 -0.69
C THR A 177 4.48 7.99 -0.49
N CYS A 178 3.56 7.26 0.15
CA CYS A 178 3.66 5.82 0.33
C CYS A 178 2.22 5.25 0.32
N PHE A 179 1.78 4.77 -0.83
CA PHE A 179 0.39 4.38 -1.06
C PHE A 179 0.25 2.87 -1.16
N GLN A 180 -0.49 2.29 -0.20
CA GLN A 180 -0.69 0.83 -0.10
C GLN A 180 0.63 0.05 -0.19
N THR A 181 1.64 0.55 0.53
CA THR A 181 3.00 0.01 0.55
C THR A 181 3.49 -0.19 1.99
N VAL A 182 3.06 0.66 2.95
CA VAL A 182 3.48 0.54 4.36
C VAL A 182 3.05 -0.79 5.00
N GLU A 183 2.04 -1.45 4.44
CA GLU A 183 1.57 -2.77 4.86
C GLU A 183 2.58 -3.87 4.57
N HIS A 184 3.45 -3.66 3.58
CA HIS A 184 4.41 -4.64 3.06
C HIS A 184 5.82 -4.47 3.63
N VAL A 185 6.09 -3.33 4.28
CA VAL A 185 7.43 -2.98 4.75
C VAL A 185 7.71 -3.60 6.11
N GLU A 186 8.83 -4.32 6.24
CA GLU A 186 9.23 -4.94 7.52
C GLU A 186 9.48 -3.90 8.61
N ASP A 187 10.36 -2.92 8.35
CA ASP A 187 10.68 -1.82 9.27
C ASP A 187 9.95 -0.53 8.87
N VAL A 188 8.64 -0.51 9.10
CA VAL A 188 7.80 0.64 8.78
C VAL A 188 8.17 1.89 9.61
N ARG A 189 8.65 1.70 10.84
CA ARG A 189 9.11 2.80 11.71
C ARG A 189 10.40 3.41 11.18
N GLY A 190 11.35 2.58 10.75
CA GLY A 190 12.60 3.02 10.11
C GLY A 190 12.35 3.74 8.79
N LEU A 191 11.44 3.22 7.94
CA LEU A 191 10.98 3.91 6.74
C LEU A 191 10.46 5.31 7.07
N THR A 192 9.54 5.42 8.03
CA THR A 192 8.89 6.68 8.42
C THR A 192 9.91 7.69 8.96
N ARG A 193 10.88 7.25 9.78
CA ARG A 193 12.00 8.10 10.24
C ARG A 193 12.91 8.55 9.11
N ARG A 194 13.18 7.67 8.15
CA ARG A 194 14.01 8.01 7.00
C ARG A 194 13.31 9.05 6.13
N VAL A 195 12.02 8.89 5.86
CA VAL A 195 11.22 9.88 5.12
C VAL A 195 11.28 11.25 5.80
N LEU A 196 11.14 11.33 7.13
CA LEU A 196 11.23 12.61 7.85
C LEU A 196 12.54 13.36 7.57
N ARG A 197 13.67 12.64 7.45
CA ARG A 197 14.97 13.24 7.11
C ARG A 197 15.07 13.72 5.66
N LEU A 198 14.32 13.11 4.75
CA LEU A 198 14.31 13.50 3.33
C LEU A 198 13.50 14.76 3.07
N LEU A 199 12.50 15.03 3.92
CA LEU A 199 11.60 16.18 3.77
C LEU A 199 12.33 17.51 4.01
N LYS A 200 11.97 18.52 3.23
CA LYS A 200 12.28 19.93 3.50
C LYS A 200 11.56 20.36 4.78
N PRO A 201 11.98 21.44 5.45
CA PRO A 201 11.15 22.09 6.46
C PRO A 201 9.74 22.38 5.93
N GLY A 202 8.71 21.96 6.66
CA GLY A 202 7.31 22.00 6.22
C GLY A 202 6.94 21.01 5.10
N GLY A 203 7.80 20.08 4.74
CA GLY A 203 7.53 19.03 3.76
C GLY A 203 6.53 18.00 4.31
N LEU A 204 5.78 17.38 3.42
CA LEU A 204 4.67 16.47 3.72
C LEU A 204 5.04 15.00 3.47
N PHE A 205 4.79 14.13 4.44
CA PHE A 205 4.66 12.69 4.23
C PHE A 205 3.19 12.30 4.18
N LEU A 206 2.76 11.63 3.11
CA LEU A 206 1.38 11.19 2.91
C LEU A 206 1.33 9.68 2.69
N ILE A 207 0.51 9.01 3.48
CA ILE A 207 0.30 7.55 3.46
C ILE A 207 -1.15 7.26 3.10
N VAL A 208 -1.38 6.25 2.27
CA VAL A 208 -2.69 5.59 2.12
C VAL A 208 -2.50 4.13 2.44
N CYS A 209 -3.32 3.58 3.33
CA CYS A 209 -3.22 2.20 3.79
C CYS A 209 -4.57 1.59 4.13
N HIS A 210 -4.62 0.27 4.33
CA HIS A 210 -5.81 -0.46 4.74
C HIS A 210 -6.13 -0.24 6.22
N ASN A 211 -7.43 -0.10 6.52
CA ASN A 211 -7.97 0.02 7.87
C ASN A 211 -8.67 -1.27 8.30
N PHE A 212 -8.02 -2.08 9.12
CA PHE A 212 -8.64 -3.32 9.61
C PHE A 212 -9.85 -3.08 10.55
N ARG A 213 -9.99 -1.87 11.09
CA ARG A 213 -11.15 -1.48 11.90
C ARG A 213 -12.30 -0.89 11.09
N ALA A 214 -12.17 -0.77 9.76
CA ALA A 214 -13.24 -0.30 8.89
C ALA A 214 -14.48 -1.21 8.99
N LEU A 215 -15.66 -0.63 8.78
CA LEU A 215 -16.92 -1.38 8.81
C LEU A 215 -16.92 -2.53 7.79
N THR A 216 -16.40 -2.31 6.59
CA THR A 216 -16.27 -3.32 5.54
C THR A 216 -15.40 -4.50 5.99
N ALA A 217 -14.23 -4.25 6.59
CA ALA A 217 -13.36 -5.29 7.11
C ALA A 217 -14.04 -6.10 8.23
N ARG A 218 -14.74 -5.41 9.13
CA ARG A 218 -15.47 -6.05 10.24
C ARG A 218 -16.64 -6.91 9.77
N LEU A 219 -17.36 -6.48 8.74
CA LEU A 219 -18.49 -7.22 8.17
C LEU A 219 -18.02 -8.44 7.36
N LEU A 220 -16.99 -8.28 6.53
CA LEU A 220 -16.45 -9.34 5.69
C LEU A 220 -15.58 -10.33 6.48
N LYS A 221 -15.05 -9.93 7.64
CA LYS A 221 -14.18 -10.77 8.49
C LYS A 221 -13.07 -11.41 7.66
N GLN A 222 -12.90 -12.73 7.75
CA GLN A 222 -11.89 -13.50 7.00
C GLN A 222 -12.00 -13.40 5.47
N ARG A 223 -13.14 -12.98 4.94
CA ARG A 223 -13.35 -12.76 3.50
C ARG A 223 -12.98 -11.35 3.05
N SER A 224 -12.50 -10.51 3.96
CA SER A 224 -12.07 -9.16 3.59
C SER A 224 -10.79 -9.22 2.75
N PRO A 225 -10.74 -8.52 1.60
CA PRO A 225 -9.56 -8.51 0.73
C PRO A 225 -8.32 -7.84 1.36
N ILE A 226 -8.46 -7.24 2.55
CA ILE A 226 -7.31 -6.72 3.28
C ILE A 226 -6.47 -7.80 3.96
N PHE A 227 -7.02 -9.02 4.14
CA PHE A 227 -6.24 -10.16 4.62
C PHE A 227 -5.61 -10.84 3.42
N ASP A 228 -4.34 -10.54 3.20
CA ASP A 228 -3.57 -11.01 2.08
C ASP A 228 -2.16 -11.42 2.53
N ILE A 229 -1.56 -12.38 1.81
CA ILE A 229 -0.24 -12.94 2.12
C ILE A 229 0.88 -11.91 2.00
N GLU A 230 0.67 -10.85 1.29
CA GLU A 230 1.63 -9.76 1.15
C GLU A 230 1.61 -8.74 2.32
N HIS A 231 0.56 -8.75 3.16
CA HIS A 231 0.42 -7.79 4.25
C HIS A 231 1.09 -8.26 5.55
N LEU A 232 2.18 -7.59 5.93
CA LEU A 232 2.86 -7.79 7.21
C LEU A 232 2.19 -7.06 8.36
N GLN A 233 1.50 -5.95 8.08
CA GLN A 233 0.70 -5.19 9.04
C GLN A 233 -0.49 -4.50 8.40
N LEU A 234 -1.53 -4.28 9.23
CA LEU A 234 -2.72 -3.52 8.88
C LEU A 234 -2.93 -2.42 9.92
N PHE A 235 -3.35 -1.27 9.47
CA PHE A 235 -3.45 -0.10 10.32
C PHE A 235 -4.87 0.13 10.84
N SER A 236 -4.96 0.88 11.92
CA SER A 236 -6.13 1.63 12.37
C SER A 236 -5.82 3.12 12.34
N SER A 237 -6.82 3.96 12.53
CA SER A 237 -6.57 5.39 12.67
C SER A 237 -5.62 5.70 13.83
N ALA A 238 -5.74 4.95 14.94
CA ALA A 238 -4.88 5.11 16.11
C ALA A 238 -3.44 4.70 15.81
N SER A 239 -3.22 3.55 15.17
CA SER A 239 -1.86 3.08 14.88
C SER A 239 -1.15 3.92 13.82
N LEU A 240 -1.87 4.44 12.82
CA LEU A 240 -1.28 5.34 11.83
C LEU A 240 -0.90 6.69 12.44
N HIS A 241 -1.76 7.22 13.34
CA HIS A 241 -1.43 8.42 14.12
C HIS A 241 -0.20 8.17 15.01
N TYR A 242 -0.21 7.07 15.76
CA TYR A 242 0.91 6.67 16.62
C TYR A 242 2.23 6.62 15.84
N LEU A 243 2.24 6.01 14.65
CA LEU A 243 3.44 5.89 13.82
C LEU A 243 4.03 7.26 13.46
N LEU A 244 3.18 8.21 13.05
CA LEU A 244 3.63 9.55 12.65
C LEU A 244 4.07 10.39 13.87
N ASP A 245 3.31 10.32 14.97
CA ASP A 245 3.57 11.06 16.21
C ASP A 245 4.86 10.60 16.90
N ASP A 246 5.06 9.27 17.04
CA ASP A 246 6.27 8.69 17.65
C ASP A 246 7.56 9.04 16.89
N VAL A 247 7.46 9.23 15.59
CA VAL A 247 8.60 9.63 14.75
C VAL A 247 8.87 11.14 14.81
N GLY A 248 7.88 11.95 15.20
CA GLY A 248 8.01 13.39 15.39
C GLY A 248 7.51 14.25 14.23
N TYR A 249 6.54 13.77 13.47
CA TYR A 249 5.80 14.60 12.51
C TYR A 249 4.86 15.55 13.23
N GLU A 250 4.61 16.71 12.63
CA GLU A 250 3.70 17.74 13.13
C GLU A 250 2.44 17.83 12.27
N HIS A 251 1.38 18.46 12.80
CA HIS A 251 0.11 18.69 12.08
C HIS A 251 -0.48 17.41 11.46
N ILE A 252 -0.41 16.31 12.23
CA ILE A 252 -0.89 15.00 11.81
C ILE A 252 -2.40 15.03 11.61
N ALA A 253 -2.86 14.45 10.50
CA ALA A 253 -4.28 14.20 10.28
C ALA A 253 -4.49 12.82 9.65
N ILE A 254 -5.50 12.09 10.16
CA ILE A 254 -5.90 10.77 9.68
C ILE A 254 -7.38 10.82 9.34
N ALA A 255 -7.75 10.33 8.16
CA ALA A 255 -9.14 10.24 7.77
C ALA A 255 -9.41 9.06 6.82
N PRO A 256 -10.69 8.63 6.69
CA PRO A 256 -11.06 7.62 5.71
C PRO A 256 -10.79 8.09 4.28
N PHE A 257 -10.19 7.22 3.47
CA PHE A 257 -9.94 7.48 2.06
C PHE A 257 -11.08 6.95 1.20
N SER A 258 -11.57 7.80 0.28
CA SER A 258 -12.60 7.41 -0.69
C SER A 258 -11.95 7.06 -2.02
N ASN A 259 -12.15 5.84 -2.46
CA ASN A 259 -11.71 5.36 -3.76
C ASN A 259 -12.82 5.61 -4.80
N HIS A 260 -12.45 6.08 -5.97
CA HIS A 260 -13.35 6.34 -7.10
C HIS A 260 -12.94 5.44 -8.25
N TYR A 261 -13.68 4.35 -8.42
CA TYR A 261 -13.42 3.33 -9.44
C TYR A 261 -14.68 3.02 -10.23
N PRO A 262 -14.53 2.40 -11.42
CA PRO A 262 -15.66 1.88 -12.17
C PRO A 262 -16.45 0.84 -11.35
N LEU A 263 -17.78 0.79 -11.56
CA LEU A 263 -18.66 -0.17 -10.86
C LEU A 263 -18.25 -1.62 -11.13
N GLY A 264 -17.75 -1.92 -12.34
CA GLY A 264 -17.21 -3.23 -12.68
C GLY A 264 -16.03 -3.65 -11.79
N TYR A 265 -15.14 -2.70 -11.44
CA TYR A 265 -14.04 -2.96 -10.49
C TYR A 265 -14.57 -3.25 -9.07
N TRP A 266 -15.51 -2.44 -8.57
CA TRP A 266 -16.12 -2.67 -7.27
C TRP A 266 -16.81 -4.04 -7.19
N PHE A 267 -17.48 -4.43 -8.26
CA PHE A 267 -18.15 -5.73 -8.33
C PHE A 267 -17.16 -6.90 -8.33
N LYS A 268 -15.98 -6.75 -8.96
CA LYS A 268 -14.89 -7.73 -8.93
C LYS A 268 -14.39 -8.01 -7.51
N LEU A 269 -14.45 -7.02 -6.62
CA LEU A 269 -13.98 -7.15 -5.23
C LEU A 269 -15.02 -7.76 -4.27
N VAL A 270 -16.27 -7.96 -4.69
CA VAL A 270 -17.29 -8.59 -3.83
C VAL A 270 -17.03 -10.09 -3.73
N PRO A 271 -16.82 -10.63 -2.52
CA PRO A 271 -16.56 -12.06 -2.34
C PRO A 271 -17.84 -12.88 -2.61
N MET A 272 -17.94 -13.45 -3.80
CA MET A 272 -19.06 -14.28 -4.24
C MET A 272 -18.57 -15.45 -5.11
N PRO A 273 -19.39 -16.51 -5.29
CA PRO A 273 -19.04 -17.60 -6.18
C PRO A 273 -18.76 -17.11 -7.60
N THR A 274 -17.70 -17.64 -8.23
CA THR A 274 -17.23 -17.22 -9.57
C THR A 274 -18.33 -17.19 -10.63
N ARG A 275 -19.24 -18.18 -10.64
CA ARG A 275 -20.37 -18.21 -11.58
C ARG A 275 -21.29 -17.00 -11.46
N LEU A 276 -21.56 -16.54 -10.23
CA LEU A 276 -22.39 -15.35 -9.98
C LEU A 276 -21.62 -14.08 -10.33
N GLN A 277 -20.32 -14.06 -10.08
CA GLN A 277 -19.44 -12.95 -10.43
C GLN A 277 -19.38 -12.75 -11.95
N ASP A 278 -19.18 -13.86 -12.71
CA ASP A 278 -19.16 -13.82 -14.19
C ASP A 278 -20.50 -13.35 -14.77
N LEU A 279 -21.61 -13.87 -14.24
CA LEU A 279 -22.95 -13.45 -14.69
C LEU A 279 -23.19 -11.97 -14.43
N GLY A 280 -22.87 -11.50 -13.22
CA GLY A 280 -23.02 -10.10 -12.85
C GLY A 280 -22.12 -9.18 -13.66
N GLN A 281 -20.86 -9.54 -13.91
CA GLN A 281 -19.95 -8.79 -14.77
C GLN A 281 -20.48 -8.68 -16.20
N ARG A 282 -21.00 -9.77 -16.79
CA ARG A 282 -21.63 -9.74 -18.12
C ARG A 282 -22.82 -8.80 -18.15
N LEU A 283 -23.69 -8.84 -17.14
CA LEU A 283 -24.85 -7.94 -17.04
C LEU A 283 -24.42 -6.48 -16.95
N LEU A 284 -23.43 -6.17 -16.11
CA LEU A 284 -22.86 -4.82 -15.98
C LEU A 284 -22.24 -4.34 -17.30
N CYS A 285 -21.57 -5.22 -18.05
CA CYS A 285 -21.01 -4.89 -19.36
C CYS A 285 -22.09 -4.61 -20.40
N VAL A 286 -23.11 -5.47 -20.51
CA VAL A 286 -24.22 -5.31 -21.48
C VAL A 286 -25.00 -4.02 -21.22
N THR A 287 -25.21 -3.68 -19.95
CA THR A 287 -25.90 -2.44 -19.54
C THR A 287 -25.01 -1.20 -19.57
N LYS A 288 -23.71 -1.34 -19.86
CA LYS A 288 -22.67 -0.30 -19.77
C LYS A 288 -22.48 0.29 -18.36
N LEU A 289 -23.13 -0.26 -17.35
CA LEU A 289 -22.99 0.18 -15.96
C LEU A 289 -21.59 -0.13 -15.40
N SER A 290 -20.87 -1.10 -15.97
CA SER A 290 -19.50 -1.43 -15.58
C SER A 290 -18.55 -0.24 -15.63
N GLN A 291 -18.81 0.75 -16.50
CA GLN A 291 -17.99 1.96 -16.70
C GLN A 291 -18.45 3.15 -15.85
N LEU A 292 -19.56 3.02 -15.10
CA LEU A 292 -20.02 4.07 -14.20
C LEU A 292 -19.07 4.18 -13.01
N TYR A 293 -18.47 5.34 -12.82
CA TYR A 293 -17.58 5.60 -11.69
C TYR A 293 -18.36 5.89 -10.41
N VAL A 294 -18.01 5.18 -9.34
CA VAL A 294 -18.65 5.31 -8.02
C VAL A 294 -17.57 5.54 -6.97
N SER A 295 -17.80 6.50 -6.07
CA SER A 295 -16.92 6.77 -4.92
C SER A 295 -17.39 5.98 -3.71
N LEU A 296 -16.54 5.07 -3.20
CA LEU A 296 -16.83 4.29 -2.00
C LEU A 296 -15.71 4.41 -0.97
N ARG A 297 -16.08 4.41 0.31
CA ARG A 297 -15.16 4.26 1.44
C ARG A 297 -15.03 2.78 1.76
N ALA A 298 -14.21 2.08 0.98
CA ALA A 298 -14.08 0.62 1.03
C ALA A 298 -13.06 0.11 2.07
N GLY A 299 -12.71 0.93 3.06
CA GLY A 299 -11.85 0.49 4.16
C GLY A 299 -10.41 0.98 4.11
N ASN A 300 -10.10 1.98 3.30
CA ASN A 300 -8.79 2.63 3.32
C ASN A 300 -8.78 3.87 4.21
N LEU A 301 -7.61 4.15 4.78
CA LEU A 301 -7.27 5.41 5.45
C LEU A 301 -6.26 6.18 4.60
N TYR A 302 -6.27 7.50 4.73
CA TYR A 302 -5.07 8.28 4.50
C TYR A 302 -4.62 8.93 5.81
N GLY A 303 -3.33 9.08 5.95
CA GLY A 303 -2.70 9.81 7.04
C GLY A 303 -1.55 10.64 6.50
N TYR A 304 -1.37 11.81 7.08
CA TYR A 304 -0.23 12.66 6.76
C TYR A 304 0.31 13.38 7.99
N GLY A 305 1.57 13.78 7.89
CA GLY A 305 2.24 14.66 8.83
C GLY A 305 3.29 15.51 8.12
N PHE A 306 3.61 16.63 8.69
CA PHE A 306 4.62 17.57 8.18
C PHE A 306 5.92 17.44 8.96
N SER A 307 7.05 17.63 8.30
CA SER A 307 8.31 17.89 9.00
C SER A 307 8.28 19.25 9.67
N ARG A 308 9.06 19.43 10.74
CA ARG A 308 9.20 20.74 11.42
C ARG A 308 9.62 21.82 10.42
N SER A 309 9.05 22.99 10.61
CA SER A 309 9.36 24.21 9.84
C SER A 309 10.71 24.78 10.20
#